data_de0c2c406d9d0e0b071abe9d9693fcb9
#
_entry.id   de0c2c406d9d0e0b071abe9d9693fcb9
#
_cell.length_a   1.000
_cell.length_b   1.000
_cell.length_c   1.000
_cell.angle_alpha   90.00
_cell.angle_beta   90.00
_cell.angle_gamma   90.00
#
_symmetry.space_group_name_H-M   'P 1'
#
loop_
_entity.id
_entity.type
_entity.pdbx_description
1 polymer ?
#
loop_
_entity_poly.entity_id
_entity_poly.type
_entity_poly.pdbx_seq_one_letter_code
_entity_poly.pdbx_strand_id
1 'polypeptide(L)'
;MISFIIKSVLAVLSVFFTVYFFATGFWGWGISFVLVSALVIVTFFRNEQIILALNQMRIGNHEKAYTILKRITHPQLLIKRQQAYYYYLTGMLGAKEMGLNKSEQFLRKALSIGLKTNQDKAVAHMHIGGICLQTGRKREAINMFDEAKRLDKDGMLSDQLKMLKKQASQVASKNQMRMAQMGGGRMRTGKVR
;
A
#
# COMPACT_ATOMS: atom_id res chain seq x y z
N MET A 1 23.41 -2.34 2.28
CA MET A 1 24.49 -1.41 2.64
C MET A 1 25.48 -1.19 1.50
N ILE A 2 25.98 -2.22 0.84
CA ILE A 2 26.96 -2.12 -0.25
C ILE A 2 26.47 -1.22 -1.39
N SER A 3 25.21 -1.34 -1.80
CA SER A 3 24.65 -0.50 -2.89
C SER A 3 24.60 0.99 -2.53
N PHE A 4 24.39 1.34 -1.27
CA PHE A 4 24.36 2.73 -0.81
C PHE A 4 25.77 3.35 -0.87
N ILE A 5 26.79 2.63 -0.40
CA ILE A 5 28.19 3.08 -0.40
C ILE A 5 28.67 3.28 -1.84
N ILE A 6 28.40 2.32 -2.73
CA ILE A 6 28.77 2.43 -4.16
C ILE A 6 28.09 3.63 -4.83
N LYS A 7 26.80 3.84 -4.57
CA LYS A 7 26.07 4.99 -5.11
C LYS A 7 26.62 6.32 -4.59
N SER A 8 26.98 6.39 -3.29
CA SER A 8 27.57 7.60 -2.70
C SER A 8 28.94 7.89 -3.30
N VAL A 9 29.79 6.89 -3.48
CA VAL A 9 31.11 7.05 -4.12
C VAL A 9 30.96 7.51 -5.57
N LEU A 10 30.06 6.91 -6.33
CA LEU A 10 29.77 7.32 -7.72
C LEU A 10 29.25 8.77 -7.80
N ALA A 11 28.38 9.18 -6.87
CA ALA A 11 27.89 10.55 -6.82
C ALA A 11 29.02 11.56 -6.56
N VAL A 12 29.89 11.29 -5.58
CA VAL A 12 31.04 12.14 -5.26
C VAL A 12 32.01 12.22 -6.43
N LEU A 13 32.35 11.09 -7.06
CA LEU A 13 33.21 11.03 -8.24
C LEU A 13 32.61 11.82 -9.42
N SER A 14 31.33 11.67 -9.70
CA SER A 14 30.68 12.38 -10.80
C SER A 14 30.69 13.90 -10.61
N VAL A 15 30.47 14.38 -9.38
CA VAL A 15 30.56 15.81 -9.05
C VAL A 15 32.00 16.29 -9.17
N PHE A 16 33.00 15.54 -8.67
CA PHE A 16 34.41 15.89 -8.77
C PHE A 16 34.83 16.04 -10.25
N PHE A 17 34.52 15.10 -11.11
CA PHE A 17 34.82 15.18 -12.54
C PHE A 17 34.10 16.34 -13.23
N THR A 18 32.87 16.64 -12.84
CA THR A 18 32.15 17.80 -13.36
C THR A 18 32.92 19.10 -13.10
N VAL A 19 33.34 19.32 -11.85
CA VAL A 19 34.10 20.53 -11.48
C VAL A 19 35.46 20.57 -12.20
N TYR A 20 36.15 19.43 -12.28
CA TYR A 20 37.45 19.34 -12.97
C TYR A 20 37.35 19.73 -14.44
N PHE A 21 36.36 19.21 -15.20
CA PHE A 21 36.21 19.53 -16.63
C PHE A 21 35.79 20.97 -16.88
N PHE A 22 35.00 21.58 -16.00
CA PHE A 22 34.71 23.02 -16.08
C PHE A 22 35.94 23.86 -15.80
N ALA A 23 36.79 23.49 -14.84
CA ALA A 23 38.02 24.21 -14.51
C ALA A 23 39.06 24.12 -15.63
N THR A 24 39.11 23.00 -16.37
CA THR A 24 40.05 22.83 -17.50
C THR A 24 39.55 23.35 -18.83
N GLY A 25 38.37 23.99 -18.88
CA GLY A 25 37.84 24.63 -20.08
C GLY A 25 37.17 23.69 -21.09
N PHE A 26 37.07 22.41 -20.80
CA PHE A 26 36.38 21.40 -21.63
C PHE A 26 34.86 21.39 -21.40
N TRP A 27 34.20 22.46 -21.84
CA TRP A 27 32.77 22.71 -21.58
C TRP A 27 31.83 21.61 -22.08
N GLY A 28 32.12 20.99 -23.25
CA GLY A 28 31.29 19.90 -23.78
C GLY A 28 31.29 18.65 -22.89
N TRP A 29 32.44 18.26 -22.35
CA TRP A 29 32.56 17.17 -21.41
C TRP A 29 31.96 17.52 -20.04
N GLY A 30 32.10 18.77 -19.59
CA GLY A 30 31.47 19.24 -18.37
C GLY A 30 29.94 19.08 -18.38
N ILE A 31 29.29 19.48 -19.47
CA ILE A 31 27.83 19.33 -19.64
C ILE A 31 27.41 17.84 -19.59
N SER A 32 28.16 16.96 -20.28
CA SER A 32 27.89 15.52 -20.26
C SER A 32 27.96 14.94 -18.84
N PHE A 33 28.96 15.36 -18.04
CA PHE A 33 29.08 14.91 -16.63
C PHE A 33 28.00 15.49 -15.74
N VAL A 34 27.47 16.69 -15.99
CA VAL A 34 26.28 17.22 -15.29
C VAL A 34 25.07 16.32 -15.52
N LEU A 35 24.82 15.88 -16.76
CA LEU A 35 23.73 14.95 -17.08
C LEU A 35 23.89 13.60 -16.37
N VAL A 36 25.13 13.06 -16.37
CA VAL A 36 25.44 11.80 -15.65
C VAL A 36 25.22 11.97 -14.15
N SER A 37 25.68 13.06 -13.55
CA SER A 37 25.50 13.32 -12.11
C SER A 37 24.02 13.47 -11.76
N ALA A 38 23.21 14.14 -12.57
CA ALA A 38 21.77 14.23 -12.40
C ALA A 38 21.11 12.84 -12.43
N LEU A 39 21.53 11.97 -13.37
CA LEU A 39 21.01 10.61 -13.48
C LEU A 39 21.42 9.76 -12.26
N VAL A 40 22.65 9.88 -11.75
CA VAL A 40 23.10 9.22 -10.52
C VAL A 40 22.29 9.68 -9.31
N ILE A 41 22.02 10.98 -9.18
CA ILE A 41 21.20 11.53 -8.10
C ILE A 41 19.78 10.95 -8.17
N VAL A 42 19.15 10.91 -9.33
CA VAL A 42 17.81 10.32 -9.52
C VAL A 42 17.81 8.84 -9.11
N THR A 43 18.85 8.09 -9.46
CA THR A 43 19.00 6.68 -9.08
C THR A 43 19.19 6.51 -7.56
N PHE A 44 19.85 7.47 -6.90
CA PHE A 44 20.03 7.46 -5.45
C PHE A 44 18.70 7.56 -4.70
N PHE A 45 17.78 8.42 -5.17
CA PHE A 45 16.45 8.60 -4.57
C PHE A 45 15.48 7.43 -4.87
N ARG A 46 15.82 6.56 -5.82
CA ARG A 46 14.98 5.41 -6.16
C ARG A 46 15.28 4.22 -5.24
N ASN A 47 14.39 3.96 -4.29
CA ASN A 47 14.56 2.83 -3.38
C ASN A 47 14.24 1.50 -4.10
N GLU A 48 15.28 0.70 -4.34
CA GLU A 48 15.20 -0.59 -5.04
C GLU A 48 14.37 -1.62 -4.26
N GLN A 49 14.32 -1.50 -2.94
CA GLN A 49 13.62 -2.47 -2.08
C GLN A 49 12.12 -2.52 -2.33
N ILE A 50 11.49 -1.38 -2.68
CA ILE A 50 10.07 -1.33 -3.00
C ILE A 50 9.78 -2.07 -4.31
N ILE A 51 10.66 -1.94 -5.30
CA ILE A 51 10.54 -2.65 -6.59
C ILE A 51 10.73 -4.15 -6.39
N LEU A 52 11.70 -4.56 -5.57
CA LEU A 52 11.93 -5.96 -5.22
C LEU A 52 10.74 -6.54 -4.45
N ALA A 53 10.17 -5.80 -3.50
CA ALA A 53 8.97 -6.22 -2.77
C ALA A 53 7.76 -6.38 -3.71
N LEU A 54 7.55 -5.45 -4.65
CA LEU A 54 6.50 -5.56 -5.68
C LEU A 54 6.70 -6.80 -6.56
N ASN A 55 7.93 -7.08 -6.98
CA ASN A 55 8.25 -8.29 -7.75
C ASN A 55 7.97 -9.57 -6.97
N GLN A 56 8.39 -9.63 -5.70
CA GLN A 56 8.12 -10.80 -4.84
C GLN A 56 6.62 -10.99 -4.61
N MET A 57 5.86 -9.91 -4.46
CA MET A 57 4.41 -9.96 -4.36
C MET A 57 3.75 -10.52 -5.64
N ARG A 58 4.22 -10.13 -6.82
CA ARG A 58 3.72 -10.63 -8.11
C ARG A 58 3.98 -12.14 -8.30
N ILE A 59 5.10 -12.62 -7.78
CA ILE A 59 5.46 -14.05 -7.79
C ILE A 59 4.69 -14.85 -6.73
N GLY A 60 3.93 -14.17 -5.83
CA GLY A 60 3.18 -14.80 -4.76
C GLY A 60 3.97 -15.00 -3.45
N ASN A 61 5.23 -14.56 -3.39
CA ASN A 61 6.08 -14.69 -2.20
C ASN A 61 5.81 -13.55 -1.19
N HIS A 62 4.64 -13.56 -0.57
CA HIS A 62 4.19 -12.49 0.35
C HIS A 62 5.10 -12.30 1.56
N GLU A 63 5.63 -13.38 2.13
CA GLU A 63 6.53 -13.31 3.30
C GLU A 63 7.87 -12.65 2.95
N LYS A 64 8.48 -13.02 1.81
CA LYS A 64 9.72 -12.39 1.34
C LYS A 64 9.49 -10.92 1.00
N ALA A 65 8.37 -10.59 0.35
CA ALA A 65 8.01 -9.20 0.06
C ALA A 65 7.92 -8.36 1.35
N TYR A 66 7.26 -8.87 2.37
CA TYR A 66 7.13 -8.19 3.65
C TYR A 66 8.46 -8.05 4.39
N THR A 67 9.30 -9.10 4.39
CA THR A 67 10.66 -9.05 4.96
C THR A 67 11.54 -7.98 4.31
N ILE A 68 11.42 -7.80 2.98
CA ILE A 68 12.13 -6.75 2.26
C ILE A 68 11.65 -5.37 2.70
N LEU A 69 10.33 -5.18 2.86
CA LEU A 69 9.75 -3.92 3.32
C LEU A 69 10.18 -3.55 4.74
N LYS A 70 10.32 -4.54 5.63
CA LYS A 70 10.82 -4.32 7.00
C LYS A 70 12.25 -3.74 7.06
N ARG A 71 13.05 -3.92 6.02
CA ARG A 71 14.41 -3.33 5.93
C ARG A 71 14.41 -1.82 5.73
N ILE A 72 13.26 -1.24 5.36
CA ILE A 72 13.10 0.20 5.19
C ILE A 72 12.83 0.83 6.56
N THR A 73 13.88 1.33 7.21
CA THR A 73 13.79 1.90 8.56
C THR A 73 13.12 3.28 8.57
N HIS A 74 13.35 4.08 7.53
CA HIS A 74 12.86 5.47 7.46
C HIS A 74 11.98 5.71 6.23
N PRO A 75 10.70 5.29 6.26
CA PRO A 75 9.80 5.47 5.11
C PRO A 75 9.47 6.94 4.83
N GLN A 76 9.71 7.83 5.80
CA GLN A 76 9.47 9.28 5.65
C GLN A 76 10.45 9.93 4.68
N LEU A 77 11.65 9.37 4.51
CA LEU A 77 12.68 9.87 3.59
C LEU A 77 12.46 9.42 2.14
N LEU A 78 11.46 8.58 1.90
CA LEU A 78 11.11 8.14 0.55
C LEU A 78 10.38 9.26 -0.20
N ILE A 79 10.57 9.31 -1.52
CA ILE A 79 9.77 10.16 -2.40
C ILE A 79 8.29 9.81 -2.19
N LYS A 80 7.40 10.82 -2.18
CA LYS A 80 5.95 10.67 -1.91
C LYS A 80 5.33 9.46 -2.60
N ARG A 81 5.66 9.25 -3.87
CA ARG A 81 5.17 8.11 -4.64
C ARG A 81 5.62 6.75 -4.08
N GLN A 82 6.89 6.62 -3.72
CA GLN A 82 7.44 5.40 -3.12
C GLN A 82 6.93 5.19 -1.71
N GLN A 83 6.75 6.27 -0.96
CA GLN A 83 6.14 6.25 0.36
C GLN A 83 4.70 5.72 0.31
N ALA A 84 3.88 6.14 -0.66
CA ALA A 84 2.54 5.60 -0.86
C ALA A 84 2.57 4.09 -1.10
N TYR A 85 3.45 3.61 -1.99
CA TYR A 85 3.58 2.18 -2.27
C TYR A 85 4.15 1.39 -1.08
N TYR A 86 5.06 1.96 -0.31
CA TYR A 86 5.53 1.35 0.93
C TYR A 86 4.37 1.09 1.91
N TYR A 87 3.55 2.11 2.19
CA TYR A 87 2.40 1.94 3.08
C TYR A 87 1.35 0.99 2.50
N TYR A 88 1.12 1.04 1.19
CA TYR A 88 0.20 0.14 0.49
C TYR A 88 0.62 -1.32 0.65
N LEU A 89 1.85 -1.66 0.30
CA LEU A 89 2.36 -3.03 0.38
C LEU A 89 2.45 -3.52 1.83
N THR A 90 2.93 -2.66 2.73
CA THR A 90 3.03 -3.01 4.15
C THR A 90 1.65 -3.22 4.75
N GLY A 91 0.65 -2.40 4.38
CA GLY A 91 -0.72 -2.58 4.81
C GLY A 91 -1.35 -3.87 4.29
N MET A 92 -1.11 -4.24 3.03
CA MET A 92 -1.65 -5.48 2.45
C MET A 92 -1.00 -6.73 3.04
N LEU A 93 0.32 -6.75 3.15
CA LEU A 93 1.09 -7.94 3.52
C LEU A 93 1.23 -8.13 5.04
N GLY A 94 1.24 -7.02 5.78
CA GLY A 94 1.54 -7.03 7.21
C GLY A 94 0.36 -7.32 8.13
N ALA A 95 -0.84 -7.55 7.60
CA ALA A 95 -2.05 -7.75 8.42
C ALA A 95 -1.93 -8.89 9.45
N LYS A 96 -1.20 -9.96 9.10
CA LYS A 96 -0.96 -11.09 10.01
C LYS A 96 -0.03 -10.74 11.18
N GLU A 97 0.98 -9.90 10.96
CA GLU A 97 2.00 -9.59 11.98
C GLU A 97 1.66 -8.35 12.79
N MET A 98 1.19 -7.29 12.14
CA MET A 98 0.93 -6.01 12.80
C MET A 98 -0.52 -5.83 13.27
N GLY A 99 -1.42 -6.74 12.85
CA GLY A 99 -2.84 -6.69 13.15
C GLY A 99 -3.66 -5.82 12.17
N LEU A 100 -4.97 -6.08 12.14
CA LEU A 100 -5.90 -5.48 11.18
C LEU A 100 -5.98 -3.96 11.28
N ASN A 101 -5.96 -3.41 12.50
CA ASN A 101 -6.09 -1.97 12.72
C ASN A 101 -4.90 -1.17 12.15
N LYS A 102 -3.67 -1.66 12.35
CA LYS A 102 -2.48 -1.02 11.78
C LYS A 102 -2.43 -1.18 10.26
N SER A 103 -2.81 -2.36 9.76
CA SER A 103 -2.91 -2.63 8.33
C SER A 103 -3.87 -1.63 7.66
N GLU A 104 -5.05 -1.40 8.25
CA GLU A 104 -6.01 -0.41 7.77
C GLU A 104 -5.44 1.01 7.75
N GLN A 105 -4.79 1.43 8.85
CA GLN A 105 -4.16 2.75 8.94
C GLN A 105 -3.12 2.97 7.83
N PHE A 106 -2.32 1.95 7.55
CA PHE A 106 -1.33 2.03 6.47
C PHE A 106 -1.96 2.11 5.09
N LEU A 107 -3.01 1.33 4.81
CA LEU A 107 -3.75 1.41 3.55
C LEU A 107 -4.42 2.79 3.37
N ARG A 108 -5.05 3.33 4.42
CA ARG A 108 -5.62 4.68 4.38
C ARG A 108 -4.55 5.74 4.16
N LYS A 109 -3.38 5.60 4.80
CA LYS A 109 -2.24 6.50 4.59
C LYS A 109 -1.70 6.40 3.17
N ALA A 110 -1.64 5.22 2.57
CA ALA A 110 -1.26 5.05 1.18
C ALA A 110 -2.22 5.79 0.22
N LEU A 111 -3.53 5.68 0.46
CA LEU A 111 -4.56 6.38 -0.32
C LEU A 111 -4.46 7.90 -0.15
N SER A 112 -4.21 8.40 1.06
CA SER A 112 -4.08 9.86 1.32
C SER A 112 -2.84 10.48 0.69
N ILE A 113 -1.71 9.75 0.62
CA ILE A 113 -0.51 10.21 -0.08
C ILE A 113 -0.73 10.18 -1.59
N GLY A 114 -1.51 9.23 -2.09
CA GLY A 114 -1.89 9.06 -3.47
C GLY A 114 -1.15 7.92 -4.19
N LEU A 115 -1.90 6.87 -4.51
CA LEU A 115 -1.44 5.78 -5.38
C LEU A 115 -1.56 6.21 -6.84
N LYS A 116 -0.65 5.74 -7.69
CA LYS A 116 -0.58 6.17 -9.09
C LYS A 116 -1.74 5.65 -9.92
N THR A 117 -2.03 4.35 -9.80
CA THR A 117 -3.02 3.70 -10.66
C THR A 117 -4.37 3.61 -9.96
N ASN A 118 -5.45 3.71 -10.76
CA ASN A 118 -6.79 3.48 -10.23
C ASN A 118 -6.97 2.04 -9.76
N GLN A 119 -6.27 1.10 -10.40
CA GLN A 119 -6.27 -0.30 -10.01
C GLN A 119 -5.69 -0.52 -8.61
N ASP A 120 -4.53 0.10 -8.29
CA ASP A 120 -3.95 0.00 -6.94
C ASP A 120 -4.86 0.62 -5.88
N LYS A 121 -5.53 1.74 -6.22
CA LYS A 121 -6.53 2.36 -5.34
C LYS A 121 -7.72 1.43 -5.12
N ALA A 122 -8.24 0.78 -6.18
CA ALA A 122 -9.33 -0.17 -6.09
C ALA A 122 -8.97 -1.35 -5.18
N VAL A 123 -7.78 -1.93 -5.35
CA VAL A 123 -7.28 -3.00 -4.49
C VAL A 123 -7.14 -2.53 -3.04
N ALA A 124 -6.62 -1.32 -2.79
CA ALA A 124 -6.51 -0.77 -1.44
C ALA A 124 -7.88 -0.61 -0.78
N HIS A 125 -8.87 -0.06 -1.47
CA HIS A 125 -10.25 0.05 -0.99
C HIS A 125 -10.87 -1.32 -0.71
N MET A 126 -10.66 -2.30 -1.59
CA MET A 126 -11.13 -3.67 -1.40
C MET A 126 -10.53 -4.30 -0.12
N HIS A 127 -9.24 -4.13 0.12
CA HIS A 127 -8.60 -4.63 1.34
C HIS A 127 -9.11 -3.93 2.61
N ILE A 128 -9.28 -2.59 2.59
CA ILE A 128 -9.88 -1.85 3.71
C ILE A 128 -11.31 -2.37 3.97
N GLY A 129 -12.10 -2.56 2.91
CA GLY A 129 -13.44 -3.13 3.03
C GLY A 129 -13.44 -4.52 3.65
N GLY A 130 -12.49 -5.38 3.28
CA GLY A 130 -12.28 -6.69 3.88
C GLY A 130 -11.97 -6.62 5.39
N ILE A 131 -11.08 -5.70 5.78
CA ILE A 131 -10.75 -5.45 7.19
C ILE A 131 -11.98 -4.92 7.95
N CYS A 132 -12.71 -3.96 7.39
CA CYS A 132 -13.94 -3.43 7.98
C CYS A 132 -15.00 -4.54 8.18
N LEU A 133 -15.09 -5.48 7.23
CA LEU A 133 -16.01 -6.61 7.36
C LEU A 133 -15.61 -7.54 8.51
N GLN A 134 -14.32 -7.85 8.63
CA GLN A 134 -13.78 -8.69 9.72
C GLN A 134 -13.93 -8.03 11.09
N THR A 135 -13.86 -6.70 11.15
CA THR A 135 -14.05 -5.91 12.40
C THR A 135 -15.51 -5.54 12.68
N GLY A 136 -16.48 -6.05 11.89
CA GLY A 136 -17.90 -5.85 12.08
C GLY A 136 -18.45 -4.51 11.56
N ARG A 137 -17.62 -3.67 10.95
CA ARG A 137 -18.00 -2.35 10.37
C ARG A 137 -18.60 -2.49 8.98
N LYS A 138 -19.76 -3.15 8.91
CA LYS A 138 -20.40 -3.55 7.64
C LYS A 138 -20.71 -2.39 6.70
N ARG A 139 -21.30 -1.29 7.20
CA ARG A 139 -21.65 -0.14 6.36
C ARG A 139 -20.43 0.44 5.68
N GLU A 140 -19.36 0.60 6.44
CA GLU A 140 -18.09 1.10 5.93
C GLU A 140 -17.47 0.12 4.91
N ALA A 141 -17.53 -1.19 5.17
CA ALA A 141 -17.07 -2.22 4.23
C ALA A 141 -17.78 -2.11 2.88
N ILE A 142 -19.12 -1.96 2.87
CA ILE A 142 -19.89 -1.81 1.63
C ILE A 142 -19.46 -0.55 0.87
N ASN A 143 -19.33 0.59 1.56
CA ASN A 143 -18.85 1.84 0.94
C ASN A 143 -17.47 1.68 0.31
N MET A 144 -16.55 0.98 1.01
CA MET A 144 -15.21 0.70 0.47
C MET A 144 -15.26 -0.20 -0.76
N PHE A 145 -16.15 -1.21 -0.79
CA PHE A 145 -16.34 -2.06 -1.96
C PHE A 145 -16.98 -1.32 -3.13
N ASP A 146 -17.86 -0.35 -2.88
CA ASP A 146 -18.45 0.48 -3.93
C ASP A 146 -17.41 1.42 -4.54
N GLU A 147 -16.55 2.03 -3.72
CA GLU A 147 -15.42 2.83 -4.19
C GLU A 147 -14.43 1.98 -4.99
N ALA A 148 -14.10 0.77 -4.51
CA ALA A 148 -13.26 -0.17 -5.25
C ALA A 148 -13.84 -0.49 -6.63
N LYS A 149 -15.15 -0.76 -6.71
CA LYS A 149 -15.84 -1.05 -7.97
C LYS A 149 -15.82 0.15 -8.93
N ARG A 150 -15.97 1.38 -8.40
CA ARG A 150 -15.94 2.61 -9.20
C ARG A 150 -14.57 2.84 -9.85
N LEU A 151 -13.51 2.46 -9.14
CA LEU A 151 -12.12 2.64 -9.59
C LEU A 151 -11.65 1.52 -10.52
N ASP A 152 -12.24 0.33 -10.42
CA ASP A 152 -11.93 -0.85 -11.24
C ASP A 152 -12.62 -0.77 -12.61
N LYS A 153 -12.08 0.06 -13.49
CA LYS A 153 -12.62 0.25 -14.85
C LYS A 153 -12.48 -1.01 -15.72
N ASP A 154 -11.44 -1.79 -15.49
CA ASP A 154 -11.10 -2.98 -16.25
C ASP A 154 -11.87 -4.22 -15.79
N GLY A 155 -12.60 -4.12 -14.66
CA GLY A 155 -13.43 -5.20 -14.12
C GLY A 155 -12.64 -6.37 -13.52
N MET A 156 -11.32 -6.21 -13.33
CA MET A 156 -10.44 -7.28 -12.82
C MET A 156 -10.79 -7.75 -11.40
N LEU A 157 -11.41 -6.89 -10.61
CA LEU A 157 -11.81 -7.18 -9.23
C LEU A 157 -13.30 -7.51 -9.08
N SER A 158 -14.06 -7.50 -10.21
CA SER A 158 -15.53 -7.60 -10.18
C SER A 158 -16.04 -8.83 -9.44
N ASP A 159 -15.42 -10.01 -9.67
CA ASP A 159 -15.86 -11.25 -9.07
C ASP A 159 -15.48 -11.34 -7.58
N GLN A 160 -14.29 -10.86 -7.24
CA GLN A 160 -13.88 -10.78 -5.82
C GLN A 160 -14.78 -9.82 -5.04
N LEU A 161 -15.11 -8.66 -5.61
CA LEU A 161 -16.01 -7.68 -5.00
C LEU A 161 -17.44 -8.23 -4.85
N LYS A 162 -17.96 -8.99 -5.83
CA LYS A 162 -19.26 -9.68 -5.71
C LYS A 162 -19.26 -10.67 -4.56
N MET A 163 -18.19 -11.49 -4.45
CA MET A 163 -18.06 -12.46 -3.34
C MET A 163 -18.02 -11.77 -1.98
N LEU A 164 -17.20 -10.71 -1.83
CA LEU A 164 -17.07 -9.96 -0.58
C LEU A 164 -18.38 -9.25 -0.19
N LYS A 165 -19.11 -8.68 -1.15
CA LYS A 165 -20.44 -8.09 -0.90
C LYS A 165 -21.46 -9.14 -0.48
N LYS A 166 -21.44 -10.33 -1.08
CA LYS A 166 -22.29 -11.45 -0.67
C LYS A 166 -21.99 -11.89 0.76
N GLN A 167 -20.71 -12.01 1.12
CA GLN A 167 -20.30 -12.29 2.51
C GLN A 167 -20.80 -11.20 3.47
N ALA A 168 -20.67 -9.93 3.10
CA ALA A 168 -21.16 -8.81 3.90
C ALA A 168 -22.68 -8.88 4.14
N SER A 169 -23.45 -9.32 3.15
CA SER A 169 -24.90 -9.50 3.30
C SER A 169 -25.27 -10.68 4.19
N GLN A 170 -24.55 -11.80 4.09
CA GLN A 170 -24.80 -13.00 4.90
C GLN A 170 -24.49 -12.78 6.40
N VAL A 171 -23.39 -12.08 6.71
CA VAL A 171 -23.06 -11.74 8.10
C VAL A 171 -24.15 -10.88 8.74
N ALA A 172 -24.79 -10.00 7.96
CA ALA A 172 -25.91 -9.19 8.46
C ALA A 172 -27.15 -10.02 8.76
N SER A 173 -27.50 -10.95 7.88
CA SER A 173 -28.64 -11.85 8.09
C SER A 173 -28.49 -12.67 9.37
N LYS A 174 -27.30 -13.23 9.60
CA LYS A 174 -27.02 -13.97 10.85
C LYS A 174 -27.13 -13.12 12.12
N ASN A 175 -26.64 -11.88 12.10
CA ASN A 175 -26.73 -10.98 13.26
C ASN A 175 -28.16 -10.50 13.49
N GLN A 176 -28.93 -10.24 12.44
CA GLN A 176 -30.35 -9.93 12.57
C GLN A 176 -31.16 -11.11 13.12
N MET A 177 -30.89 -12.34 12.68
CA MET A 177 -31.53 -13.53 13.25
C MET A 177 -31.17 -13.72 14.73
N ARG A 178 -29.90 -13.53 15.12
CA ARG A 178 -29.49 -13.60 16.53
C ARG A 178 -30.17 -12.54 17.39
N MET A 179 -30.28 -11.30 16.91
CA MET A 179 -30.98 -10.23 17.62
C MET A 179 -32.49 -10.51 17.73
N ALA A 180 -33.12 -11.06 16.69
CA ALA A 180 -34.52 -11.46 16.71
C ALA A 180 -34.76 -12.59 17.73
N GLN A 181 -33.86 -13.55 17.83
CA GLN A 181 -33.93 -14.64 18.83
C GLN A 181 -33.72 -14.14 20.25
N MET A 182 -32.80 -13.17 20.47
CA MET A 182 -32.59 -12.57 21.80
C MET A 182 -33.72 -11.61 22.20
N GLY A 183 -34.33 -10.90 21.23
CA GLY A 183 -35.46 -10.00 21.49
C GLY A 183 -36.79 -10.70 21.75
N GLY A 184 -37.01 -11.89 21.18
CA GLY A 184 -38.21 -12.68 21.34
C GLY A 184 -38.41 -13.32 22.72
N GLY A 185 -37.34 -13.42 23.52
CA GLY A 185 -37.38 -13.98 24.89
C GLY A 185 -37.89 -13.03 25.96
N ARG A 186 -38.05 -11.75 25.70
CA ARG A 186 -38.35 -10.72 26.72
C ARG A 186 -39.83 -10.30 26.81
N MET A 187 -40.69 -10.86 25.97
CA MET A 187 -42.14 -10.49 25.97
C MET A 187 -43.09 -11.58 26.49
N ARG A 188 -42.65 -12.48 27.34
CA ARG A 188 -43.54 -13.55 27.85
C ARG A 188 -43.63 -13.68 29.36
N THR A 189 -43.39 -12.61 30.12
CA THR A 189 -43.70 -12.60 31.55
C THR A 189 -44.33 -11.26 31.94
N GLY A 190 -45.63 -11.16 31.79
CA GLY A 190 -46.36 -9.99 32.28
C GLY A 190 -47.85 -9.98 31.94
N LYS A 191 -48.56 -11.09 32.27
CA LYS A 191 -50.00 -10.96 32.50
C LYS A 191 -50.52 -12.16 33.28
N VAL A 192 -50.44 -12.10 34.59
CA VAL A 192 -51.36 -12.78 35.49
C VAL A 192 -51.65 -11.81 36.67
N ARG A 193 -52.82 -11.34 36.69
CA ARG A 193 -53.75 -10.78 37.66
C ARG A 193 -54.02 -9.31 37.49
#